data_0ac704873056d5fcc04b31584e9ecc94
#
_entry.id   0ac704873056d5fcc04b31584e9ecc94
#
_cell.length_a   1.000
_cell.length_b   1.000
_cell.length_c   1.000
_cell.angle_alpha   90.00
_cell.angle_beta   90.00
_cell.angle_gamma   90.00
#
_symmetry.space_group_name_H-M   'P 1'
#
loop_
_entity.id
_entity.type
_entity.pdbx_description
1 polymer ?
#
loop_
_entity_poly.entity_id
_entity_poly.type
_entity_poly.pdbx_seq_one_letter_code
_entity_poly.pdbx_strand_id
1 'polypeptide(L)'
;MPARNYNPFAKREEFSSRNLIAYKILTVVSWLLLVIAGVYYTFRRPEDHHHHHNYHTIWGQNNHRATPFSLNSIVVSIYWVVVLILQAHYVRYLYSADQTFVTSAANVGSHFILHNLLSFGFILLWVRGFFWQGEILLIVNLFNLTLLYFRHPTTPRFVHIPIVSAPLAWTYIAILWNGAAAVNARSLPARIVANIFIWGILVLGAFFLLTYKDYTIGIELSILALALAIAQLETHVIAFQWIFAFIIAVLLFFGSLFIGAPQWFGQGREARQEGAVVGEDRERAPLLDDH
;
A
#
# COMPACT_ATOMS: atom_id res chain seq x y z
N MET A 1 -32.44 -16.02 -19.45
CA MET A 1 -31.60 -16.23 -18.26
C MET A 1 -31.47 -14.88 -17.57
N PRO A 2 -31.86 -14.71 -16.30
CA PRO A 2 -31.68 -13.44 -15.61
C PRO A 2 -30.17 -13.14 -15.54
N ALA A 3 -29.79 -11.89 -15.84
CA ALA A 3 -28.45 -11.40 -15.69
C ALA A 3 -28.04 -11.58 -14.21
N ARG A 4 -27.27 -12.62 -13.91
CA ARG A 4 -26.67 -12.80 -12.59
C ARG A 4 -25.86 -11.54 -12.32
N ASN A 5 -26.20 -10.79 -11.28
CA ASN A 5 -25.46 -9.60 -10.85
C ASN A 5 -23.98 -9.98 -10.69
N TYR A 6 -23.18 -9.68 -11.70
CA TYR A 6 -21.76 -9.97 -11.73
C TYR A 6 -21.05 -8.98 -10.80
N ASN A 7 -20.63 -9.45 -9.62
CA ASN A 7 -19.80 -8.66 -8.72
C ASN A 7 -18.31 -9.01 -8.96
N PRO A 8 -17.51 -8.12 -9.56
CA PRO A 8 -16.10 -8.36 -9.85
C PRO A 8 -15.22 -8.47 -8.60
N PHE A 9 -15.70 -8.02 -7.45
CA PHE A 9 -14.97 -8.03 -6.18
C PHE A 9 -15.35 -9.21 -5.26
N ALA A 10 -16.25 -10.11 -5.68
CA ALA A 10 -16.61 -11.27 -4.89
C ALA A 10 -15.55 -12.38 -4.98
N LYS A 11 -15.26 -13.04 -3.84
CA LYS A 11 -14.42 -14.26 -3.82
C LYS A 11 -15.09 -15.36 -4.63
N ARG A 12 -14.32 -16.09 -5.42
CA ARG A 12 -14.79 -17.18 -6.29
C ARG A 12 -13.87 -18.37 -6.19
N GLU A 13 -14.45 -19.55 -6.28
CA GLU A 13 -13.71 -20.81 -6.35
C GLU A 13 -13.26 -21.11 -7.79
N GLU A 14 -14.08 -20.67 -8.77
CA GLU A 14 -13.81 -20.88 -10.18
C GLU A 14 -14.03 -19.62 -11.02
N PHE A 15 -13.23 -19.44 -12.04
CA PHE A 15 -13.32 -18.36 -13.00
C PHE A 15 -13.63 -18.91 -14.39
N SER A 16 -14.57 -18.28 -15.11
CA SER A 16 -14.73 -18.60 -16.53
C SER A 16 -13.49 -18.18 -17.32
N SER A 17 -13.17 -18.93 -18.38
CA SER A 17 -11.97 -18.66 -19.21
C SER A 17 -11.94 -17.22 -19.74
N ARG A 18 -13.08 -16.64 -20.10
CA ARG A 18 -13.18 -15.23 -20.55
C ARG A 18 -12.83 -14.24 -19.43
N ASN A 19 -13.35 -14.45 -18.24
CA ASN A 19 -13.06 -13.57 -17.10
C ASN A 19 -11.58 -13.66 -16.71
N LEU A 20 -11.01 -14.86 -16.71
CA LEU A 20 -9.61 -15.07 -16.40
C LEU A 20 -8.68 -14.38 -17.39
N ILE A 21 -8.98 -14.46 -18.70
CA ILE A 21 -8.23 -13.75 -19.73
C ILE A 21 -8.33 -12.22 -19.51
N ALA A 22 -9.54 -11.70 -19.23
CA ALA A 22 -9.72 -10.29 -18.96
C ALA A 22 -8.92 -9.83 -17.71
N TYR A 23 -8.92 -10.61 -16.62
CA TYR A 23 -8.10 -10.31 -15.43
C TYR A 23 -6.61 -10.32 -15.75
N LYS A 24 -6.10 -11.29 -16.51
CA LYS A 24 -4.70 -11.37 -16.92
C LYS A 24 -4.28 -10.12 -17.69
N ILE A 25 -5.06 -9.74 -18.70
CA ILE A 25 -4.76 -8.57 -19.55
C ILE A 25 -4.84 -7.27 -18.74
N LEU A 26 -5.95 -7.04 -18.04
CA LEU A 26 -6.17 -5.80 -17.29
C LEU A 26 -5.16 -5.63 -16.14
N THR A 27 -4.78 -6.71 -15.47
CA THR A 27 -3.75 -6.69 -14.44
C THR A 27 -2.41 -6.26 -15.01
N VAL A 28 -1.97 -6.85 -16.12
CA VAL A 28 -0.70 -6.49 -16.76
C VAL A 28 -0.73 -5.04 -17.27
N VAL A 29 -1.80 -4.66 -17.97
CA VAL A 29 -1.91 -3.31 -18.53
C VAL A 29 -1.93 -2.25 -17.43
N SER A 30 -2.76 -2.42 -16.39
CA SER A 30 -2.85 -1.45 -15.29
C SER A 30 -1.55 -1.35 -14.50
N TRP A 31 -0.87 -2.49 -14.27
CA TRP A 31 0.43 -2.53 -13.60
C TRP A 31 1.51 -1.84 -14.43
N LEU A 32 1.60 -2.12 -15.74
CA LEU A 32 2.55 -1.46 -16.62
C LEU A 32 2.31 0.06 -16.71
N LEU A 33 1.07 0.52 -16.75
CA LEU A 33 0.75 1.95 -16.70
C LEU A 33 1.31 2.60 -15.44
N LEU A 34 1.11 1.97 -14.27
CA LEU A 34 1.65 2.46 -13.01
C LEU A 34 3.18 2.48 -13.00
N VAL A 35 3.83 1.38 -13.42
CA VAL A 35 5.30 1.27 -13.46
C VAL A 35 5.89 2.32 -14.40
N ILE A 36 5.37 2.44 -15.63
CA ILE A 36 5.87 3.39 -16.62
C ILE A 36 5.72 4.83 -16.11
N ALA A 37 4.55 5.19 -15.56
CA ALA A 37 4.34 6.51 -15.01
C ALA A 37 5.25 6.79 -13.81
N GLY A 38 5.38 5.84 -12.88
CA GLY A 38 6.25 5.95 -11.71
C GLY A 38 7.71 6.17 -12.10
N VAL A 39 8.23 5.35 -13.02
CA VAL A 39 9.61 5.48 -13.50
C VAL A 39 9.78 6.77 -14.30
N TYR A 40 8.89 7.07 -15.23
CA TYR A 40 9.00 8.27 -16.07
C TYR A 40 9.01 9.55 -15.22
N TYR A 41 8.04 9.72 -14.32
CA TYR A 41 7.92 10.93 -13.51
C TYR A 41 8.88 10.99 -12.31
N THR A 42 9.59 9.93 -12.01
CA THR A 42 10.75 9.99 -11.09
C THR A 42 11.89 10.79 -11.69
N PHE A 43 12.11 10.70 -13.02
CA PHE A 43 13.24 11.33 -13.71
C PHE A 43 12.85 12.53 -14.57
N ARG A 44 11.60 12.60 -15.04
CA ARG A 44 11.12 13.66 -15.93
C ARG A 44 9.90 14.37 -15.37
N ARG A 45 9.87 15.68 -15.54
CA ARG A 45 8.70 16.52 -15.26
C ARG A 45 7.70 16.47 -16.42
N PRO A 46 6.40 16.77 -16.21
CA PRO A 46 5.44 16.97 -17.30
C PRO A 46 5.88 18.13 -18.22
N GLU A 47 5.73 17.94 -19.54
CA GLU A 47 6.05 18.93 -20.59
C GLU A 47 4.75 19.49 -21.19
N ASP A 48 3.79 19.88 -20.36
CA ASP A 48 2.53 20.43 -20.87
C ASP A 48 2.75 21.89 -21.37
N HIS A 49 2.58 22.13 -22.66
CA HIS A 49 2.88 23.39 -23.34
C HIS A 49 1.94 24.55 -22.98
N HIS A 50 0.95 24.37 -22.12
CA HIS A 50 -0.01 25.41 -21.76
C HIS A 50 0.19 25.89 -20.31
N HIS A 51 0.65 27.14 -20.21
CA HIS A 51 0.78 27.97 -19.02
C HIS A 51 2.00 27.74 -18.10
N HIS A 52 2.48 28.83 -17.51
CA HIS A 52 3.60 29.04 -16.63
C HIS A 52 3.55 28.25 -15.27
N HIS A 53 3.06 27.01 -15.26
CA HIS A 53 3.10 26.17 -14.09
C HIS A 53 4.43 25.41 -14.04
N ASN A 54 5.20 25.64 -12.99
CA ASN A 54 6.40 24.87 -12.71
C ASN A 54 6.00 23.46 -12.24
N TYR A 55 5.83 22.56 -13.20
CA TYR A 55 5.65 21.14 -12.92
C TYR A 55 6.95 20.51 -12.43
N HIS A 56 6.83 19.55 -11.54
CA HIS A 56 7.96 18.90 -10.90
C HIS A 56 7.94 17.39 -11.17
N THR A 57 9.10 16.74 -11.01
CA THR A 57 9.17 15.27 -10.86
C THR A 57 8.49 14.85 -9.54
N ILE A 58 8.27 13.56 -9.31
CA ILE A 58 7.70 13.05 -8.04
C ILE A 58 8.49 13.60 -6.86
N TRP A 59 9.81 13.46 -6.88
CA TRP A 59 10.68 13.91 -5.78
C TRP A 59 10.95 15.42 -5.81
N GLY A 60 10.95 16.02 -6.99
CA GLY A 60 11.00 17.48 -7.14
C GLY A 60 9.81 18.15 -6.46
N GLN A 61 8.61 17.58 -6.59
CA GLN A 61 7.40 18.06 -5.92
C GLN A 61 7.48 17.89 -4.39
N ASN A 62 7.98 16.74 -3.90
CA ASN A 62 8.23 16.51 -2.49
C ASN A 62 9.15 17.58 -1.87
N ASN A 63 10.24 17.92 -2.56
CA ASN A 63 11.21 18.90 -2.08
C ASN A 63 10.70 20.33 -2.20
N HIS A 64 10.00 20.66 -3.30
CA HIS A 64 9.37 21.97 -3.50
C HIS A 64 8.29 22.25 -2.46
N ARG A 65 7.51 21.25 -2.09
CA ARG A 65 6.45 21.27 -1.08
C ARG A 65 6.91 20.62 0.22
N ALA A 66 8.12 20.96 0.71
CA ALA A 66 8.60 20.42 1.97
C ALA A 66 7.57 20.61 3.10
N THR A 67 7.04 19.51 3.61
CA THR A 67 5.98 19.45 4.62
C THR A 67 6.42 18.56 5.79
N PRO A 68 5.68 18.56 6.89
CA PRO A 68 5.91 17.63 8.00
C PRO A 68 5.91 16.15 7.61
N PHE A 69 5.29 15.79 6.50
CA PHE A 69 5.21 14.41 6.00
C PHE A 69 6.02 14.20 4.71
N SER A 70 6.96 15.09 4.37
CA SER A 70 7.92 14.85 3.29
C SER A 70 8.74 13.59 3.56
N LEU A 71 9.00 12.83 2.49
CA LEU A 71 9.63 11.50 2.56
C LEU A 71 11.04 11.54 1.96
N ASN A 72 11.95 10.71 2.49
CA ASN A 72 13.25 10.51 1.89
C ASN A 72 13.12 9.72 0.58
N SER A 73 13.55 10.33 -0.52
CA SER A 73 13.39 9.80 -1.88
C SER A 73 14.10 8.46 -2.10
N ILE A 74 15.26 8.26 -1.47
CA ILE A 74 16.07 7.05 -1.65
C ILE A 74 15.37 5.86 -1.00
N VAL A 75 14.96 6.01 0.27
CA VAL A 75 14.31 4.92 1.03
C VAL A 75 13.00 4.52 0.36
N VAL A 76 12.18 5.49 -0.05
CA VAL A 76 10.90 5.19 -0.71
C VAL A 76 11.11 4.62 -2.11
N SER A 77 12.13 5.05 -2.84
CA SER A 77 12.45 4.45 -4.15
C SER A 77 12.88 2.99 -4.01
N ILE A 78 13.71 2.67 -3.01
CA ILE A 78 14.09 1.27 -2.72
C ILE A 78 12.85 0.45 -2.33
N TYR A 79 11.99 0.98 -1.45
CA TYR A 79 10.73 0.34 -1.09
C TYR A 79 9.89 0.00 -2.32
N TRP A 80 9.68 0.95 -3.22
CA TRP A 80 8.90 0.73 -4.44
C TRP A 80 9.55 -0.25 -5.42
N VAL A 81 10.89 -0.23 -5.56
CA VAL A 81 11.60 -1.23 -6.39
C VAL A 81 11.32 -2.64 -5.86
N VAL A 82 11.41 -2.85 -4.54
CA VAL A 82 11.11 -4.15 -3.93
C VAL A 82 9.65 -4.54 -4.16
N VAL A 83 8.70 -3.63 -3.91
CA VAL A 83 7.26 -3.89 -4.13
C VAL A 83 6.97 -4.23 -5.59
N LEU A 84 7.55 -3.50 -6.55
CA LEU A 84 7.36 -3.76 -7.99
C LEU A 84 7.92 -5.12 -8.42
N ILE A 85 9.06 -5.54 -7.86
CA ILE A 85 9.61 -6.88 -8.10
C ILE A 85 8.64 -7.96 -7.57
N LEU A 86 8.12 -7.78 -6.37
CA LEU A 86 7.14 -8.70 -5.78
C LEU A 86 5.81 -8.71 -6.56
N GLN A 87 5.37 -7.55 -7.07
CA GLN A 87 4.19 -7.45 -7.95
C GLN A 87 4.42 -8.15 -9.29
N ALA A 88 5.61 -8.03 -9.89
CA ALA A 88 5.96 -8.80 -11.08
C ALA A 88 5.89 -10.31 -10.84
N HIS A 89 6.33 -10.75 -9.66
CA HIS A 89 6.23 -12.14 -9.24
C HIS A 89 4.76 -12.59 -9.07
N TYR A 90 3.92 -11.74 -8.45
CA TYR A 90 2.47 -11.97 -8.39
C TYR A 90 1.84 -12.08 -9.79
N VAL A 91 2.17 -11.18 -10.71
CA VAL A 91 1.66 -11.25 -12.10
C VAL A 91 2.01 -12.59 -12.74
N ARG A 92 3.21 -13.14 -12.48
CA ARG A 92 3.61 -14.45 -12.97
C ARG A 92 2.69 -15.57 -12.47
N TYR A 93 2.16 -15.50 -11.24
CA TYR A 93 1.23 -16.52 -10.72
C TYR A 93 -0.10 -16.59 -11.46
N LEU A 94 -0.57 -15.49 -12.07
CA LEU A 94 -1.75 -15.52 -12.96
C LEU A 94 -1.56 -16.39 -14.19
N TYR A 95 -0.30 -16.69 -14.55
CA TYR A 95 0.07 -17.53 -15.70
C TYR A 95 0.62 -18.90 -15.27
N SER A 96 0.48 -19.27 -14.00
CA SER A 96 0.90 -20.58 -13.49
C SER A 96 0.06 -21.70 -14.10
N ALA A 97 0.65 -22.90 -14.19
CA ALA A 97 -0.07 -24.14 -14.50
C ALA A 97 -0.92 -24.63 -13.31
N ASP A 98 -0.58 -24.23 -12.09
CA ASP A 98 -1.31 -24.57 -10.87
C ASP A 98 -2.53 -23.67 -10.71
N GLN A 99 -3.72 -24.27 -10.75
CA GLN A 99 -4.99 -23.55 -10.65
C GLN A 99 -5.19 -22.90 -9.27
N THR A 100 -4.59 -23.44 -8.22
CA THR A 100 -4.68 -22.87 -6.86
C THR A 100 -4.06 -21.47 -6.81
N PHE A 101 -2.86 -21.33 -7.40
CA PHE A 101 -2.20 -20.02 -7.53
C PHE A 101 -2.98 -19.06 -8.41
N VAL A 102 -3.48 -19.55 -9.55
CA VAL A 102 -4.26 -18.72 -10.49
C VAL A 102 -5.53 -18.21 -9.82
N THR A 103 -6.27 -19.08 -9.12
CA THR A 103 -7.51 -18.70 -8.43
C THR A 103 -7.24 -17.70 -7.31
N SER A 104 -6.21 -17.93 -6.49
CA SER A 104 -5.81 -17.01 -5.42
C SER A 104 -5.43 -15.63 -5.97
N ALA A 105 -4.65 -15.59 -7.06
CA ALA A 105 -4.25 -14.35 -7.70
C ALA A 105 -5.42 -13.62 -8.39
N ALA A 106 -6.33 -14.36 -9.04
CA ALA A 106 -7.48 -13.79 -9.73
C ALA A 106 -8.52 -13.20 -8.76
N ASN A 107 -8.67 -13.77 -7.57
CA ASN A 107 -9.60 -13.28 -6.55
C ASN A 107 -9.30 -11.85 -6.07
N VAL A 108 -8.03 -11.45 -6.05
CA VAL A 108 -7.60 -10.09 -5.68
C VAL A 108 -7.45 -9.16 -6.89
N GLY A 109 -7.58 -9.71 -8.11
CA GLY A 109 -7.28 -9.02 -9.37
C GLY A 109 -8.05 -7.73 -9.57
N SER A 110 -9.36 -7.69 -9.28
CA SER A 110 -10.18 -6.47 -9.43
C SER A 110 -9.70 -5.34 -8.54
N HIS A 111 -9.40 -5.63 -7.28
CA HIS A 111 -8.87 -4.66 -6.34
C HIS A 111 -7.48 -4.16 -6.74
N PHE A 112 -6.62 -5.05 -7.25
CA PHE A 112 -5.29 -4.69 -7.71
C PHE A 112 -5.32 -3.83 -8.97
N ILE A 113 -6.18 -4.16 -9.94
CA ILE A 113 -6.38 -3.33 -11.14
C ILE A 113 -6.84 -1.92 -10.72
N LEU A 114 -7.83 -1.83 -9.83
CA LEU A 114 -8.32 -0.54 -9.34
C LEU A 114 -7.24 0.25 -8.60
N HIS A 115 -6.46 -0.42 -7.73
CA HIS A 115 -5.30 0.17 -7.04
C HIS A 115 -4.30 0.76 -8.04
N ASN A 116 -3.93 0.02 -9.07
CA ASN A 116 -2.96 0.47 -10.07
C ASN A 116 -3.47 1.70 -10.83
N LEU A 117 -4.74 1.71 -11.24
CA LEU A 117 -5.33 2.83 -11.96
C LEU A 117 -5.47 4.08 -11.09
N LEU A 118 -5.88 3.94 -9.82
CA LEU A 118 -5.95 5.05 -8.88
C LEU A 118 -4.56 5.60 -8.55
N SER A 119 -3.57 4.74 -8.37
CA SER A 119 -2.18 5.14 -8.13
C SER A 119 -1.55 5.80 -9.35
N PHE A 120 -1.83 5.30 -10.56
CA PHE A 120 -1.45 5.96 -11.81
C PHE A 120 -2.03 7.38 -11.89
N GLY A 121 -3.34 7.52 -11.69
CA GLY A 121 -4.01 8.83 -11.67
C GLY A 121 -3.44 9.76 -10.59
N PHE A 122 -3.15 9.24 -9.40
CA PHE A 122 -2.50 9.99 -8.33
C PHE A 122 -1.13 10.56 -8.76
N ILE A 123 -0.27 9.75 -9.38
CA ILE A 123 1.04 10.23 -9.86
C ILE A 123 0.87 11.39 -10.84
N LEU A 124 -0.07 11.28 -11.80
CA LEU A 124 -0.33 12.34 -12.77
C LEU A 124 -0.78 13.65 -12.12
N LEU A 125 -1.61 13.57 -11.10
CA LEU A 125 -2.10 14.72 -10.34
C LEU A 125 -1.02 15.32 -9.44
N TRP A 126 -0.25 14.47 -8.76
CA TRP A 126 0.84 14.88 -7.88
C TRP A 126 1.90 15.73 -8.57
N VAL A 127 2.43 15.25 -9.71
CA VAL A 127 3.48 15.97 -10.44
C VAL A 127 2.99 17.30 -11.05
N ARG A 128 1.67 17.46 -11.20
CA ARG A 128 1.02 18.70 -11.67
C ARG A 128 0.55 19.61 -10.54
N GLY A 129 0.68 19.18 -9.27
CA GLY A 129 0.28 19.96 -8.12
C GLY A 129 -1.22 19.97 -7.83
N PHE A 130 -1.99 19.04 -8.40
CA PHE A 130 -3.43 18.85 -8.12
C PHE A 130 -3.65 18.00 -6.86
N PHE A 131 -3.22 18.50 -5.70
CA PHE A 131 -3.17 17.73 -4.47
C PHE A 131 -4.55 17.32 -3.93
N TRP A 132 -5.55 18.19 -4.00
CA TRP A 132 -6.91 17.86 -3.51
C TRP A 132 -7.55 16.74 -4.33
N GLN A 133 -7.40 16.76 -5.64
CA GLN A 133 -7.87 15.69 -6.52
C GLN A 133 -7.07 14.39 -6.27
N GLY A 134 -5.77 14.52 -6.05
CA GLY A 134 -4.90 13.41 -5.66
C GLY A 134 -5.32 12.77 -4.33
N GLU A 135 -5.71 13.59 -3.34
CA GLU A 135 -6.20 13.12 -2.04
C GLU A 135 -7.47 12.27 -2.15
N ILE A 136 -8.41 12.68 -3.00
CA ILE A 136 -9.63 11.91 -3.26
C ILE A 136 -9.28 10.53 -3.82
N LEU A 137 -8.35 10.44 -4.79
CA LEU A 137 -7.93 9.14 -5.35
C LEU A 137 -7.27 8.26 -4.29
N LEU A 138 -6.45 8.82 -3.41
CA LEU A 138 -5.80 8.09 -2.32
C LEU A 138 -6.83 7.58 -1.29
N ILE A 139 -7.82 8.41 -0.92
CA ILE A 139 -8.90 8.00 0.00
C ILE A 139 -9.71 6.86 -0.62
N VAL A 140 -10.11 6.97 -1.89
CA VAL A 140 -10.83 5.88 -2.59
C VAL A 140 -9.98 4.62 -2.64
N ASN A 141 -8.67 4.76 -2.87
CA ASN A 141 -7.74 3.62 -2.88
C ASN A 141 -7.58 3.00 -1.50
N LEU A 142 -7.54 3.80 -0.43
CA LEU A 142 -7.52 3.28 0.94
C LEU A 142 -8.75 2.41 1.22
N PHE A 143 -9.95 2.86 0.84
CA PHE A 143 -11.16 2.05 0.96
C PHE A 143 -11.09 0.77 0.14
N ASN A 144 -10.60 0.84 -1.11
CA ASN A 144 -10.42 -0.32 -1.97
C ASN A 144 -9.50 -1.38 -1.32
N LEU A 145 -8.35 -0.97 -0.80
CA LEU A 145 -7.37 -1.87 -0.19
C LEU A 145 -7.82 -2.38 1.18
N THR A 146 -8.52 -1.56 1.94
CA THR A 146 -9.13 -1.98 3.22
C THR A 146 -10.22 -3.04 2.98
N LEU A 147 -11.07 -2.86 1.97
CA LEU A 147 -12.06 -3.86 1.57
C LEU A 147 -11.37 -5.15 1.07
N LEU A 148 -10.29 -5.04 0.31
CA LEU A 148 -9.49 -6.18 -0.11
C LEU A 148 -8.95 -6.95 1.10
N TYR A 149 -8.36 -6.26 2.06
CA TYR A 149 -7.79 -6.86 3.27
C TYR A 149 -8.84 -7.67 4.05
N PHE A 150 -10.02 -7.09 4.28
CA PHE A 150 -11.06 -7.75 5.08
C PHE A 150 -11.85 -8.84 4.34
N ARG A 151 -11.95 -8.75 3.02
CA ARG A 151 -12.64 -9.78 2.21
C ARG A 151 -11.79 -11.00 1.91
N HIS A 152 -10.45 -10.83 1.90
CA HIS A 152 -9.51 -11.89 1.56
C HIS A 152 -8.45 -12.07 2.67
N PRO A 153 -8.86 -12.42 3.92
CA PRO A 153 -7.95 -12.49 5.06
C PRO A 153 -6.91 -13.60 4.94
N THR A 154 -7.19 -14.66 4.17
CA THR A 154 -6.35 -15.84 4.00
C THR A 154 -5.65 -15.87 2.64
N THR A 155 -4.96 -14.79 2.27
CA THR A 155 -4.18 -14.77 1.03
C THR A 155 -2.77 -15.32 1.26
N PRO A 156 -2.22 -16.12 0.32
CA PRO A 156 -0.83 -16.56 0.40
C PRO A 156 0.13 -15.36 0.44
N ARG A 157 1.30 -15.52 1.08
CA ARG A 157 2.29 -14.43 1.25
C ARG A 157 2.68 -13.75 -0.05
N PHE A 158 2.83 -14.51 -1.12
CA PHE A 158 3.19 -13.97 -2.44
C PHE A 158 2.10 -13.10 -3.07
N VAL A 159 0.87 -13.17 -2.58
CA VAL A 159 -0.25 -12.28 -2.93
C VAL A 159 -0.39 -11.19 -1.88
N HIS A 160 -0.34 -11.55 -0.59
CA HIS A 160 -0.61 -10.64 0.51
C HIS A 160 0.36 -9.45 0.53
N ILE A 161 1.68 -9.72 0.48
CA ILE A 161 2.68 -8.66 0.58
C ILE A 161 2.56 -7.65 -0.58
N PRO A 162 2.66 -8.05 -1.86
CA PRO A 162 2.70 -7.07 -2.96
C PRO A 162 1.36 -6.43 -3.30
N ILE A 163 0.24 -7.07 -2.96
CA ILE A 163 -1.08 -6.66 -3.42
C ILE A 163 -1.93 -6.06 -2.31
N VAL A 164 -1.71 -6.48 -1.07
CA VAL A 164 -2.54 -6.09 0.08
C VAL A 164 -1.77 -5.19 1.03
N SER A 165 -0.76 -5.72 1.74
CA SER A 165 -0.11 -5.02 2.84
C SER A 165 0.74 -3.84 2.37
N ALA A 166 1.63 -4.02 1.40
CA ALA A 166 2.50 -2.94 0.92
C ALA A 166 1.71 -1.79 0.26
N PRO A 167 0.74 -2.04 -0.64
CA PRO A 167 -0.11 -0.98 -1.16
C PRO A 167 -0.93 -0.27 -0.09
N LEU A 168 -1.43 -0.99 0.92
CA LEU A 168 -2.22 -0.42 2.01
C LEU A 168 -1.36 0.51 2.90
N ALA A 169 -0.19 0.02 3.32
CA ALA A 169 0.78 0.80 4.10
C ALA A 169 1.21 2.06 3.34
N TRP A 170 1.56 1.93 2.06
CA TRP A 170 1.91 3.07 1.21
C TRP A 170 0.77 4.07 1.08
N THR A 171 -0.45 3.60 0.77
CA THR A 171 -1.60 4.50 0.54
C THR A 171 -1.91 5.31 1.79
N TYR A 172 -1.79 4.73 2.99
CA TYR A 172 -1.96 5.47 4.23
C TYR A 172 -0.90 6.57 4.40
N ILE A 173 0.36 6.27 4.16
CA ILE A 173 1.46 7.26 4.22
C ILE A 173 1.29 8.32 3.12
N ALA A 174 0.86 7.93 1.92
CA ALA A 174 0.63 8.85 0.81
C ALA A 174 -0.50 9.86 1.10
N ILE A 175 -1.55 9.48 1.83
CA ILE A 175 -2.60 10.39 2.33
C ILE A 175 -1.99 11.45 3.25
N LEU A 176 -1.15 11.07 4.20
CA LEU A 176 -0.49 12.04 5.08
C LEU A 176 0.46 12.97 4.30
N TRP A 177 1.21 12.39 3.37
CA TRP A 177 2.17 13.10 2.51
C TRP A 177 1.49 14.10 1.58
N ASN A 178 0.49 13.64 0.82
CA ASN A 178 -0.26 14.49 -0.13
C ASN A 178 -1.19 15.47 0.60
N GLY A 179 -1.88 15.03 1.66
CA GLY A 179 -2.74 15.90 2.46
C GLY A 179 -1.98 17.07 3.07
N ALA A 180 -0.78 16.85 3.59
CA ALA A 180 0.07 17.93 4.09
C ALA A 180 0.48 18.92 2.98
N ALA A 181 0.70 18.45 1.76
CA ALA A 181 0.96 19.31 0.60
C ALA A 181 -0.30 20.07 0.16
N ALA A 182 -1.47 19.42 0.21
CA ALA A 182 -2.76 20.03 -0.15
C ALA A 182 -3.14 21.20 0.76
N VAL A 183 -2.92 21.06 2.08
CA VAL A 183 -3.19 22.12 3.06
C VAL A 183 -2.03 23.09 3.24
N ASN A 184 -0.93 22.91 2.50
CA ASN A 184 0.30 23.71 2.65
C ASN A 184 0.77 23.81 4.11
N ALA A 185 1.00 22.66 4.77
CA ALA A 185 1.19 22.52 6.22
C ALA A 185 2.50 23.14 6.74
N ARG A 186 2.65 24.46 6.60
CA ARG A 186 3.83 25.24 7.04
C ARG A 186 3.57 26.13 8.26
N SER A 187 2.30 26.41 8.58
CA SER A 187 1.91 27.24 9.73
C SER A 187 2.15 26.50 11.05
N LEU A 188 2.27 27.26 12.15
CA LEU A 188 2.44 26.68 13.48
C LEU A 188 1.29 25.73 13.88
N PRO A 189 -0.01 26.06 13.66
CA PRO A 189 -1.09 25.13 13.93
C PRO A 189 -0.98 23.83 13.12
N ALA A 190 -0.63 23.92 11.83
CA ALA A 190 -0.47 22.76 10.98
C ALA A 190 0.68 21.85 11.46
N ARG A 191 1.75 22.41 12.00
CA ARG A 191 2.87 21.66 12.59
C ARG A 191 2.45 20.92 13.85
N ILE A 192 1.64 21.54 14.72
CA ILE A 192 1.08 20.90 15.92
C ILE A 192 0.19 19.72 15.50
N VAL A 193 -0.71 19.95 14.57
CA VAL A 193 -1.60 18.90 14.02
C VAL A 193 -0.78 17.76 13.42
N ALA A 194 0.28 18.03 12.66
CA ALA A 194 1.14 17.01 12.10
C ALA A 194 1.82 16.14 13.17
N ASN A 195 2.25 16.74 14.30
CA ASN A 195 2.83 16.01 15.42
C ASN A 195 1.81 15.08 16.14
N ILE A 196 0.53 15.33 15.97
CA ILE A 196 -0.54 14.43 16.44
C ILE A 196 -0.79 13.33 15.41
N PHE A 197 -0.97 13.71 14.14
CA PHE A 197 -1.32 12.77 13.08
C PHE A 197 -0.25 11.71 12.78
N ILE A 198 1.04 12.02 13.06
CA ILE A 198 2.12 11.04 12.86
C ILE A 198 1.93 9.76 13.69
N TRP A 199 1.33 9.87 14.88
CA TRP A 199 1.03 8.73 15.74
C TRP A 199 -0.03 7.80 15.16
N GLY A 200 -0.83 8.30 14.21
CA GLY A 200 -1.74 7.47 13.42
C GLY A 200 -1.04 6.32 12.68
N ILE A 201 0.24 6.49 12.32
CA ILE A 201 1.06 5.43 11.72
C ILE A 201 1.27 4.28 12.71
N LEU A 202 1.60 4.62 13.98
CA LEU A 202 1.76 3.63 15.03
C LEU A 202 0.43 2.95 15.36
N VAL A 203 -0.66 3.72 15.47
CA VAL A 203 -1.99 3.19 15.77
C VAL A 203 -2.43 2.20 14.69
N LEU A 204 -2.28 2.55 13.41
CA LEU A 204 -2.61 1.66 12.30
C LEU A 204 -1.76 0.39 12.33
N GLY A 205 -0.44 0.54 12.47
CA GLY A 205 0.48 -0.61 12.52
C GLY A 205 0.20 -1.51 13.71
N ALA A 206 0.00 -0.94 14.90
CA ALA A 206 -0.34 -1.69 16.11
C ALA A 206 -1.69 -2.42 15.96
N PHE A 207 -2.68 -1.79 15.32
CA PHE A 207 -3.97 -2.44 15.04
C PHE A 207 -3.78 -3.72 14.23
N PHE A 208 -3.05 -3.68 13.11
CA PHE A 208 -2.82 -4.87 12.29
C PHE A 208 -1.93 -5.90 12.99
N LEU A 209 -0.89 -5.45 13.70
CA LEU A 209 0.01 -6.33 14.45
C LEU A 209 -0.71 -7.09 15.59
N LEU A 210 -1.51 -6.39 16.37
CA LEU A 210 -2.13 -6.97 17.57
C LEU A 210 -3.39 -7.76 17.23
N THR A 211 -4.23 -7.25 16.32
CA THR A 211 -5.53 -7.84 16.00
C THR A 211 -5.41 -8.98 14.98
N TYR A 212 -4.58 -8.78 13.94
CA TYR A 212 -4.48 -9.72 12.82
C TYR A 212 -3.18 -10.51 12.82
N LYS A 213 -2.24 -10.20 13.73
CA LYS A 213 -0.88 -10.79 13.74
C LYS A 213 -0.14 -10.60 12.41
N ASP A 214 -0.49 -9.51 11.68
CA ASP A 214 0.08 -9.21 10.39
C ASP A 214 1.39 -8.41 10.56
N TYR A 215 2.49 -9.14 10.65
CA TYR A 215 3.82 -8.54 10.78
C TYR A 215 4.29 -7.83 9.50
N THR A 216 3.70 -8.14 8.33
CA THR A 216 4.13 -7.55 7.05
C THR A 216 3.76 -6.09 6.96
N ILE A 217 2.52 -5.71 7.28
CA ILE A 217 2.10 -4.30 7.39
C ILE A 217 2.96 -3.54 8.39
N GLY A 218 3.30 -4.15 9.52
CA GLY A 218 4.15 -3.51 10.53
C GLY A 218 5.56 -3.22 10.01
N ILE A 219 6.19 -4.16 9.29
CA ILE A 219 7.50 -3.95 8.64
C ILE A 219 7.40 -2.83 7.60
N GLU A 220 6.39 -2.85 6.75
CA GLU A 220 6.22 -1.88 5.67
C GLU A 220 5.99 -0.46 6.21
N LEU A 221 5.12 -0.30 7.21
CA LEU A 221 4.94 0.97 7.90
C LEU A 221 6.20 1.42 8.64
N SER A 222 6.98 0.49 9.20
CA SER A 222 8.27 0.80 9.82
C SER A 222 9.27 1.39 8.82
N ILE A 223 9.39 0.79 7.62
CA ILE A 223 10.26 1.31 6.55
C ILE A 223 9.79 2.69 6.09
N LEU A 224 8.50 2.89 5.93
CA LEU A 224 7.94 4.18 5.50
C LEU A 224 8.05 5.25 6.60
N ALA A 225 7.90 4.87 7.87
CA ALA A 225 8.17 5.76 9.01
C ALA A 225 9.66 6.12 9.10
N LEU A 226 10.56 5.20 8.78
CA LEU A 226 12.00 5.48 8.67
C LEU A 226 12.29 6.48 7.54
N ALA A 227 11.64 6.33 6.37
CA ALA A 227 11.77 7.29 5.27
C ALA A 227 11.31 8.70 5.68
N LEU A 228 10.24 8.80 6.46
CA LEU A 228 9.75 10.04 7.05
C LEU A 228 10.78 10.59 8.06
N ALA A 229 11.29 9.76 8.96
CA ALA A 229 12.25 10.14 9.98
C ALA A 229 13.52 10.76 9.38
N ILE A 230 14.10 10.11 8.36
CA ILE A 230 15.29 10.59 7.67
C ILE A 230 15.01 11.94 6.98
N ALA A 231 13.91 12.05 6.25
CA ALA A 231 13.56 13.30 5.57
C ALA A 231 13.35 14.46 6.56
N GLN A 232 12.71 14.22 7.69
CA GLN A 232 12.49 15.25 8.72
C GLN A 232 13.76 15.57 9.49
N LEU A 233 14.69 14.62 9.65
CA LEU A 233 16.02 14.86 10.22
C LEU A 233 16.87 15.73 9.28
N GLU A 234 16.78 15.54 7.97
CA GLU A 234 17.51 16.33 6.98
C GLU A 234 16.94 17.74 6.81
N THR A 235 15.62 17.87 6.80
CA THR A 235 14.94 19.14 6.46
C THR A 235 14.56 19.99 7.68
N HIS A 236 14.44 19.37 8.85
CA HIS A 236 14.02 20.03 10.11
C HIS A 236 12.75 20.90 9.95
N VAL A 237 11.79 20.46 9.12
CA VAL A 237 10.53 21.20 8.93
C VAL A 237 9.79 21.36 10.27
N ILE A 238 9.88 20.33 11.15
CA ILE A 238 9.39 20.39 12.53
C ILE A 238 10.46 19.87 13.49
N ALA A 239 10.65 20.55 14.63
CA ALA A 239 11.73 20.29 15.56
C ALA A 239 11.77 18.85 16.13
N PHE A 240 10.61 18.21 16.38
CA PHE A 240 10.54 16.92 17.08
C PHE A 240 10.00 15.77 16.20
N GLN A 241 9.49 16.04 15.02
CA GLN A 241 8.79 15.04 14.22
C GLN A 241 9.70 13.88 13.79
N TRP A 242 10.96 14.14 13.50
CA TRP A 242 11.92 13.10 13.18
C TRP A 242 12.12 12.11 14.34
N ILE A 243 12.10 12.61 15.60
CA ILE A 243 12.22 11.75 16.80
C ILE A 243 11.01 10.83 16.89
N PHE A 244 9.79 11.37 16.75
CA PHE A 244 8.57 10.56 16.76
C PHE A 244 8.56 9.53 15.64
N ALA A 245 8.96 9.91 14.43
CA ALA A 245 9.04 9.01 13.31
C ALA A 245 10.05 7.86 13.54
N PHE A 246 11.22 8.12 14.13
CA PHE A 246 12.17 7.07 14.51
C PHE A 246 11.60 6.15 15.59
N ILE A 247 10.96 6.70 16.62
CA ILE A 247 10.32 5.89 17.68
C ILE A 247 9.26 4.97 17.06
N ILE A 248 8.40 5.50 16.19
CA ILE A 248 7.35 4.73 15.50
C ILE A 248 7.97 3.62 14.63
N ALA A 249 9.02 3.96 13.86
CA ALA A 249 9.72 2.99 13.02
C ALA A 249 10.29 1.83 13.85
N VAL A 250 10.97 2.14 14.96
CA VAL A 250 11.57 1.14 15.86
C VAL A 250 10.50 0.27 16.53
N LEU A 251 9.44 0.88 17.06
CA LEU A 251 8.36 0.14 17.72
C LEU A 251 7.64 -0.83 16.75
N LEU A 252 7.33 -0.36 15.55
CA LEU A 252 6.70 -1.19 14.52
C LEU A 252 7.63 -2.29 14.02
N PHE A 253 8.93 -1.99 13.85
CA PHE A 253 9.92 -2.97 13.43
C PHE A 253 10.05 -4.11 14.44
N PHE A 254 10.35 -3.79 15.70
CA PHE A 254 10.51 -4.81 16.73
C PHE A 254 9.20 -5.53 17.07
N GLY A 255 8.06 -4.82 17.07
CA GLY A 255 6.75 -5.44 17.19
C GLY A 255 6.47 -6.46 16.09
N SER A 256 6.84 -6.13 14.86
CA SER A 256 6.71 -7.04 13.71
C SER A 256 7.64 -8.25 13.81
N LEU A 257 8.89 -8.04 14.24
CA LEU A 257 9.82 -9.14 14.48
C LEU A 257 9.30 -10.08 15.57
N PHE A 258 8.80 -9.54 16.65
CA PHE A 258 8.25 -10.35 17.75
C PHE A 258 7.05 -11.21 17.32
N ILE A 259 6.14 -10.63 16.53
CA ILE A 259 4.96 -11.35 16.03
C ILE A 259 5.33 -12.32 14.90
N GLY A 260 6.29 -11.97 14.06
CA GLY A 260 6.75 -12.80 12.95
C GLY A 260 7.68 -13.94 13.36
N ALA A 261 8.40 -13.81 14.47
CA ALA A 261 9.40 -14.78 14.90
C ALA A 261 8.87 -16.23 15.03
N PRO A 262 7.70 -16.53 15.65
CA PRO A 262 7.16 -17.88 15.71
C PRO A 262 6.92 -18.50 14.33
N GLN A 263 6.49 -17.69 13.37
CA GLN A 263 6.24 -18.15 12.00
C GLN A 263 7.54 -18.44 11.22
N TRP A 264 8.65 -17.76 11.58
CA TRP A 264 9.93 -17.97 10.91
C TRP A 264 10.74 -19.11 11.52
N PHE A 265 10.70 -19.29 12.84
CA PHE A 265 11.56 -20.25 13.57
C PHE A 265 10.91 -21.59 13.90
N GLY A 266 9.68 -21.85 13.43
CA GLY A 266 9.23 -23.24 13.34
C GLY A 266 8.22 -23.75 14.35
N GLN A 267 7.61 -22.92 15.19
CA GLN A 267 6.39 -23.37 15.90
C GLN A 267 5.16 -23.41 14.99
N GLY A 268 5.29 -22.88 13.76
CA GLY A 268 4.26 -22.84 12.74
C GLY A 268 4.57 -23.70 11.52
N ARG A 269 5.18 -24.89 11.66
CA ARG A 269 5.41 -25.76 10.50
C ARG A 269 4.11 -26.15 9.79
N GLU A 270 3.02 -26.29 10.52
CA GLU A 270 1.69 -26.56 9.95
C GLU A 270 1.12 -25.35 9.21
N ALA A 271 1.21 -24.14 9.79
CA ALA A 271 0.82 -22.89 9.10
C ALA A 271 1.72 -22.54 7.90
N ARG A 272 2.95 -23.06 7.85
CA ARG A 272 3.88 -22.85 6.74
C ARG A 272 3.49 -23.66 5.50
N GLN A 273 2.76 -24.75 5.65
CA GLN A 273 2.21 -25.52 4.52
C GLN A 273 1.06 -24.79 3.83
N GLU A 274 0.31 -23.96 4.54
CA GLU A 274 -0.82 -23.20 3.97
C GLU A 274 -0.45 -21.78 3.51
N GLY A 275 0.72 -21.27 3.86
CA GLY A 275 1.24 -19.99 3.34
C GLY A 275 0.48 -18.73 3.80
N ALA A 276 -0.44 -18.83 4.77
CA ALA A 276 -1.20 -17.71 5.27
C ALA A 276 -0.34 -16.79 6.16
N VAL A 277 -0.44 -15.48 5.95
CA VAL A 277 0.26 -14.44 6.73
C VAL A 277 -0.58 -13.97 7.92
N VAL A 278 -1.89 -14.14 7.84
CA VAL A 278 -2.86 -13.76 8.88
C VAL A 278 -3.15 -14.99 9.73
N GLY A 279 -3.02 -14.87 11.06
CA GLY A 279 -3.17 -16.00 11.99
C GLY A 279 -4.53 -16.69 11.90
N GLU A 280 -4.50 -18.02 11.95
CA GLU A 280 -5.63 -18.94 11.83
C GLU A 280 -6.72 -18.80 12.91
N ASP A 281 -6.49 -18.03 13.97
CA ASP A 281 -7.41 -17.95 15.12
C ASP A 281 -8.84 -17.47 14.77
N ARG A 282 -9.07 -17.02 13.52
CA ARG A 282 -10.39 -16.62 13.03
C ARG A 282 -11.20 -17.72 12.34
N GLU A 283 -10.54 -18.73 11.78
CA GLU A 283 -11.27 -19.86 11.18
C GLU A 283 -11.80 -20.84 12.22
N ARG A 284 -11.28 -20.78 13.46
CA ARG A 284 -11.72 -21.60 14.59
C ARG A 284 -12.71 -20.90 15.54
N ALA A 285 -13.15 -19.69 15.23
CA ALA A 285 -14.30 -19.14 15.93
C ALA A 285 -15.47 -20.11 15.68
N PRO A 286 -16.02 -20.77 16.70
CA PRO A 286 -17.12 -21.68 16.49
C PRO A 286 -18.25 -20.89 15.83
N LEU A 287 -18.61 -21.30 14.61
CA LEU A 287 -19.92 -20.98 14.07
C LEU A 287 -20.87 -21.43 15.16
N LEU A 288 -21.59 -20.50 15.76
CA LEU A 288 -22.67 -20.81 16.69
C LEU A 288 -23.53 -21.84 15.97
N ASP A 289 -23.53 -23.08 16.47
CA ASP A 289 -24.43 -24.11 16.04
C ASP A 289 -25.86 -23.57 16.27
N ASP A 290 -26.53 -23.19 15.18
CA ASP A 290 -27.95 -22.92 15.16
C ASP A 290 -28.65 -24.25 15.48
N HIS A 291 -29.07 -24.40 16.74
CA HIS A 291 -30.08 -25.37 17.17
C HIS A 291 -31.47 -24.76 17.06
#